data_04a1091a36f10d6bced722f6600890c4
#
_entry.id   04a1091a36f10d6bced722f6600890c4
#
_cell.length_a   1.000
_cell.length_b   1.000
_cell.length_c   1.000
_cell.angle_alpha   90.00
_cell.angle_beta   90.00
_cell.angle_gamma   90.00
#
_symmetry.space_group_name_H-M   'P 1'
#
loop_
_entity.id
_entity.type
_entity.pdbx_description
1 polymer ?
#
loop_
_entity_poly.entity_id
_entity_poly.type
_entity_poly.pdbx_seq_one_letter_code
_entity_poly.pdbx_strand_id
1 'polypeptide(L)'
;EIRISNLLSAKLALVPEAVEKLKNESQEKDMVNGRLCQQLLEKKVESYPESGEVLAVFEEGLSPVQLRQLSTMLYEKGKGKIVGVFSGKEEEQVYQYALGSSQADMRKLSKAMNSELNGRGGGSELMAQGTFKAGRKRDQGSTDPGRRENWK
;
A
#
# COMPACT_ATOMS: atom_id res chain seq x y z
N GLU A 1 43.49 -21.74 -25.75
CA GLU A 1 42.39 -20.93 -26.32
C GLU A 1 41.17 -21.78 -26.67
N ILE A 2 41.33 -22.93 -27.34
CA ILE A 2 40.22 -23.83 -27.70
C ILE A 2 39.45 -24.34 -26.45
N ARG A 3 40.10 -24.65 -25.36
CA ARG A 3 39.48 -25.11 -24.11
C ARG A 3 38.59 -24.02 -23.48
N ILE A 4 39.04 -22.78 -23.46
CA ILE A 4 38.32 -21.65 -22.92
C ILE A 4 37.09 -21.36 -23.80
N SER A 5 37.26 -21.41 -25.12
CA SER A 5 36.18 -21.22 -26.07
C SER A 5 35.07 -22.28 -25.90
N ASN A 6 35.47 -23.54 -25.75
CA ASN A 6 34.51 -24.64 -25.55
C ASN A 6 33.78 -24.52 -24.19
N LEU A 7 34.50 -24.13 -23.12
CA LEU A 7 33.89 -23.90 -21.82
C LEU A 7 32.91 -22.75 -21.83
N LEU A 8 33.24 -21.65 -22.52
CA LEU A 8 32.33 -20.50 -22.69
C LEU A 8 31.10 -20.87 -23.53
N SER A 9 31.28 -21.63 -24.60
CA SER A 9 30.18 -22.12 -25.41
C SER A 9 29.25 -23.04 -24.63
N ALA A 10 29.80 -23.94 -23.85
CA ALA A 10 29.00 -24.83 -22.97
C ALA A 10 28.24 -24.03 -21.89
N LYS A 11 28.86 -23.03 -21.29
CA LYS A 11 28.20 -22.15 -20.32
C LYS A 11 27.11 -21.29 -20.98
N LEU A 12 27.35 -20.78 -22.16
CA LEU A 12 26.35 -20.02 -22.94
C LEU A 12 25.16 -20.88 -23.35
N ALA A 13 25.37 -22.13 -23.67
CA ALA A 13 24.31 -23.07 -24.00
C ALA A 13 23.38 -23.38 -22.81
N LEU A 14 23.90 -23.30 -21.55
CA LEU A 14 23.14 -23.49 -20.32
C LEU A 14 22.44 -22.22 -19.82
N VAL A 15 22.77 -21.05 -20.36
CA VAL A 15 22.20 -19.77 -19.92
C VAL A 15 20.66 -19.73 -20.04
N PRO A 16 20.03 -20.19 -21.13
CA PRO A 16 18.57 -20.18 -21.21
C PRO A 16 17.89 -20.99 -20.10
N GLU A 17 18.39 -22.20 -19.82
CA GLU A 17 17.88 -23.04 -18.74
C GLU A 17 18.08 -22.42 -17.35
N ALA A 18 19.25 -21.83 -17.12
CA ALA A 18 19.55 -21.13 -15.88
C ALA A 18 18.66 -19.89 -15.68
N VAL A 19 18.41 -19.13 -16.72
CA VAL A 19 17.50 -17.97 -16.70
C VAL A 19 16.06 -18.40 -16.44
N GLU A 20 15.60 -19.45 -17.10
CA GLU A 20 14.25 -20.00 -16.89
C GLU A 20 14.08 -20.50 -15.45
N LYS A 21 15.06 -21.23 -14.91
CA LYS A 21 15.05 -21.68 -13.53
C LYS A 21 14.98 -20.52 -12.54
N LEU A 22 15.82 -19.49 -12.72
CA LEU A 22 15.79 -18.28 -11.90
C LEU A 22 14.46 -17.54 -11.98
N LYS A 23 13.88 -17.45 -13.16
CA LYS A 23 12.57 -16.84 -13.37
C LYS A 23 11.48 -17.60 -12.62
N ASN A 24 11.47 -18.93 -12.70
CA ASN A 24 10.51 -19.75 -12.00
C ASN A 24 10.66 -19.66 -10.48
N GLU A 25 11.89 -19.73 -9.97
CA GLU A 25 12.17 -19.53 -8.54
C GLU A 25 11.74 -18.15 -8.04
N SER A 26 11.97 -17.10 -8.83
CA SER A 26 11.53 -15.74 -8.53
C SER A 26 10.00 -15.64 -8.48
N GLN A 27 9.31 -16.24 -9.44
CA GLN A 27 7.84 -16.26 -9.46
C GLN A 27 7.26 -17.03 -8.27
N GLU A 28 7.84 -18.16 -7.90
CA GLU A 28 7.43 -18.92 -6.70
C GLU A 28 7.61 -18.11 -5.43
N LYS A 29 8.75 -17.42 -5.28
CA LYS A 29 9.01 -16.53 -4.14
C LYS A 29 8.02 -15.37 -4.08
N ASP A 30 7.71 -14.76 -5.22
CA ASP A 30 6.74 -13.67 -5.29
C ASP A 30 5.33 -14.15 -4.91
N MET A 31 4.92 -15.34 -5.34
CA MET A 31 3.66 -15.95 -4.95
C MET A 31 3.58 -16.24 -3.45
N VAL A 32 4.65 -16.82 -2.88
CA VAL A 32 4.73 -17.10 -1.43
C VAL A 32 4.73 -15.80 -0.63
N ASN A 33 5.50 -14.80 -1.04
CA ASN A 33 5.54 -13.49 -0.39
C ASN A 33 4.17 -12.80 -0.45
N GLY A 34 3.49 -12.86 -1.60
CA GLY A 34 2.14 -12.32 -1.76
C GLY A 34 1.14 -12.96 -0.80
N ARG A 35 1.18 -14.29 -0.67
CA ARG A 35 0.33 -15.04 0.27
C ARG A 35 0.62 -14.67 1.72
N LEU A 36 1.90 -14.64 2.10
CA LEU A 36 2.31 -14.27 3.46
C LEU A 36 1.91 -12.84 3.81
N CYS A 37 2.10 -11.89 2.88
CA CYS A 37 1.66 -10.51 3.06
C CYS A 37 0.14 -10.43 3.25
N GLN A 38 -0.63 -11.16 2.45
CA GLN A 38 -2.08 -11.21 2.60
C GLN A 38 -2.50 -11.75 3.96
N GLN A 39 -1.92 -12.86 4.41
CA GLN A 39 -2.19 -13.42 5.73
C GLN A 39 -1.83 -12.46 6.87
N LEU A 40 -0.72 -11.73 6.75
CA LEU A 40 -0.33 -10.71 7.71
C LEU A 40 -1.33 -9.54 7.74
N LEU A 41 -1.79 -9.09 6.58
CA LEU A 41 -2.81 -8.04 6.48
C LEU A 41 -4.13 -8.49 7.09
N GLU A 42 -4.56 -9.71 6.84
CA GLU A 42 -5.79 -10.29 7.43
C GLU A 42 -5.72 -10.30 8.97
N LYS A 43 -4.60 -10.73 9.54
CA LYS A 43 -4.38 -10.69 10.99
C LYS A 43 -4.34 -9.26 11.54
N LYS A 44 -3.72 -8.34 10.81
CA LYS A 44 -3.71 -6.92 11.18
C LYS A 44 -5.13 -6.34 11.19
N VAL A 45 -5.94 -6.65 10.20
CA VAL A 45 -7.33 -6.20 10.13
C VAL A 45 -8.13 -6.65 11.36
N GLU A 46 -7.92 -7.87 11.82
CA GLU A 46 -8.56 -8.36 13.04
C GLU A 46 -8.14 -7.60 14.30
N SER A 47 -6.90 -7.11 14.33
CA SER A 47 -6.36 -6.36 15.48
C SER A 47 -6.86 -4.91 15.58
N TYR A 48 -7.38 -4.33 14.49
CA TYR A 48 -7.89 -2.97 14.51
C TYR A 48 -9.29 -2.90 15.13
N PRO A 49 -9.54 -1.91 15.99
CA PRO A 49 -10.87 -1.71 16.57
C PRO A 49 -11.86 -1.21 15.51
N GLU A 50 -13.12 -1.48 15.74
CA GLU A 50 -14.20 -0.86 14.97
C GLU A 50 -14.32 0.61 15.37
N SER A 51 -14.19 1.49 14.39
CA SER A 51 -14.23 2.93 14.60
C SER A 51 -15.62 3.55 14.36
N GLY A 52 -16.51 2.80 13.74
CA GLY A 52 -17.85 3.27 13.38
C GLY A 52 -17.88 4.19 12.16
N GLU A 53 -17.30 5.37 12.23
CA GLU A 53 -17.34 6.36 11.14
C GLU A 53 -16.04 6.37 10.32
N VAL A 54 -14.96 6.86 10.89
CA VAL A 54 -13.68 7.03 10.19
C VAL A 54 -12.59 6.26 10.89
N LEU A 55 -11.88 5.42 10.17
CA LEU A 55 -10.70 4.72 10.65
C LEU A 55 -9.48 5.18 9.86
N ALA A 56 -8.51 5.75 10.56
CA ALA A 56 -7.21 6.11 10.01
C ALA A 56 -6.13 5.20 10.59
N VAL A 57 -5.41 4.54 9.71
CA VAL A 57 -4.39 3.55 10.07
C VAL A 57 -3.05 3.95 9.48
N PHE A 58 -2.00 3.90 10.30
CA PHE A 58 -0.61 4.12 9.88
C PHE A 58 0.18 2.83 9.99
N GLU A 59 0.73 2.40 8.87
CA GLU A 59 1.60 1.23 8.78
C GLU A 59 2.84 1.56 7.97
N GLU A 60 4.01 1.23 8.48
CA GLU A 60 5.26 1.45 7.76
C GLU A 60 5.54 0.32 6.78
N GLY A 61 6.18 0.67 5.66
CA GLY A 61 6.70 -0.32 4.72
C GLY A 61 5.68 -1.01 3.84
N LEU A 62 4.46 -0.50 3.73
CA LEU A 62 3.46 -1.04 2.81
C LEU A 62 3.65 -0.49 1.40
N SER A 63 3.56 -1.38 0.41
CA SER A 63 3.49 -1.00 -1.01
C SER A 63 2.11 -0.41 -1.35
N PRO A 64 1.96 0.31 -2.47
CA PRO A 64 0.65 0.82 -2.91
C PRO A 64 -0.42 -0.27 -3.04
N VAL A 65 -0.04 -1.46 -3.48
CA VAL A 65 -0.94 -2.61 -3.59
C VAL A 65 -1.40 -3.10 -2.22
N GLN A 66 -0.48 -3.19 -1.27
CA GLN A 66 -0.79 -3.59 0.11
C GLN A 66 -1.65 -2.57 0.84
N LEU A 67 -1.41 -1.27 0.64
CA LEU A 67 -2.27 -0.20 1.15
C LEU A 67 -3.71 -0.35 0.68
N ARG A 68 -3.88 -0.58 -0.62
CA ARG A 68 -5.19 -0.80 -1.24
C ARG A 68 -5.87 -2.05 -0.67
N GLN A 69 -5.15 -3.15 -0.56
CA GLN A 69 -5.69 -4.39 0.00
C GLN A 69 -6.14 -4.20 1.46
N LEU A 70 -5.31 -3.57 2.27
CA LEU A 70 -5.62 -3.32 3.67
C LEU A 70 -6.84 -2.41 3.83
N SER A 71 -6.91 -1.32 3.06
CA SER A 71 -8.06 -0.43 3.04
C SER A 71 -9.35 -1.16 2.65
N THR A 72 -9.30 -1.98 1.60
CA THR A 72 -10.43 -2.80 1.15
C THR A 72 -10.89 -3.77 2.24
N MET A 73 -9.98 -4.52 2.83
CA MET A 73 -10.31 -5.47 3.90
C MET A 73 -10.95 -4.79 5.11
N LEU A 74 -10.45 -3.60 5.48
CA LEU A 74 -10.97 -2.86 6.64
C LEU A 74 -12.40 -2.38 6.43
N TYR A 75 -12.73 -1.80 5.28
CA TYR A 75 -14.10 -1.35 5.07
C TYR A 75 -15.07 -2.51 4.76
N GLU A 76 -14.62 -3.59 4.12
CA GLU A 76 -15.44 -4.79 3.89
C GLU A 76 -15.79 -5.51 5.20
N LYS A 77 -14.88 -5.52 6.17
CA LYS A 77 -15.15 -6.05 7.51
C LYS A 77 -15.90 -5.08 8.43
N GLY A 78 -16.28 -3.92 7.94
CA GLY A 78 -17.05 -2.95 8.71
C GLY A 78 -16.27 -2.26 9.83
N LYS A 79 -14.95 -2.20 9.75
CA LYS A 79 -14.12 -1.52 10.75
C LYS A 79 -14.28 0.00 10.75
N GLY A 80 -14.75 0.57 9.64
CA GLY A 80 -15.10 1.96 9.50
C GLY A 80 -15.91 2.19 8.23
N LYS A 81 -16.73 3.23 8.21
CA LYS A 81 -17.48 3.64 7.00
C LYS A 81 -16.53 4.25 5.98
N ILE A 82 -15.58 5.02 6.44
CA ILE A 82 -14.48 5.58 5.67
C ILE A 82 -13.17 5.05 6.27
N VAL A 83 -12.35 4.45 5.46
CA VAL A 83 -11.06 3.91 5.88
C VAL A 83 -9.93 4.59 5.13
N GLY A 84 -8.98 5.13 5.88
CA GLY A 84 -7.73 5.67 5.34
C GLY A 84 -6.54 4.87 5.85
N VAL A 85 -5.76 4.32 4.94
CA VAL A 85 -4.50 3.65 5.28
C VAL A 85 -3.35 4.46 4.72
N PHE A 86 -2.39 4.74 5.58
CA PHE A 86 -1.23 5.58 5.27
C PHE A 86 0.04 4.79 5.50
N SER A 87 1.00 4.93 4.60
CA SER A 87 2.32 4.35 4.75
C SER A 87 3.39 5.33 4.31
N GLY A 88 4.44 5.44 5.09
CA GLY A 88 5.56 6.32 4.79
C GLY A 88 6.54 6.36 5.95
N LYS A 89 7.66 7.01 5.71
CA LYS A 89 8.65 7.28 6.74
C LYS A 89 8.60 8.75 7.12
N GLU A 90 8.56 9.01 8.40
CA GLU A 90 8.53 10.37 8.93
C GLU A 90 9.74 11.18 8.50
N GLU A 91 10.90 10.54 8.38
CA GLU A 91 12.15 11.14 7.92
C GLU A 91 12.07 11.68 6.49
N GLU A 92 11.36 10.97 5.60
CA GLU A 92 11.19 11.36 4.20
C GLU A 92 10.04 12.36 4.01
N GLN A 93 9.15 12.50 4.99
CA GLN A 93 7.94 13.32 4.95
C GLN A 93 7.05 13.07 3.72
N VAL A 94 7.20 11.90 3.12
CA VAL A 94 6.42 11.45 1.98
C VAL A 94 5.59 10.24 2.41
N TYR A 95 4.28 10.37 2.23
CA TYR A 95 3.32 9.35 2.59
C TYR A 95 2.54 8.90 1.37
N GLN A 96 2.30 7.61 1.30
CA GLN A 96 1.35 7.01 0.39
C GLN A 96 0.05 6.75 1.15
N TYR A 97 -1.07 6.89 0.49
CA TYR A 97 -2.36 6.64 1.10
C TYR A 97 -3.26 5.79 0.20
N ALA A 98 -4.17 5.07 0.83
CA ALA A 98 -5.31 4.44 0.18
C ALA A 98 -6.56 4.73 1.01
N LEU A 99 -7.58 5.28 0.37
CA LEU A 99 -8.88 5.56 0.96
C LEU A 99 -9.90 4.58 0.42
N GLY A 100 -10.73 4.04 1.28
CA GLY A 100 -11.80 3.11 0.91
C GLY A 100 -13.08 3.39 1.66
N SER A 101 -14.22 3.30 0.97
CA SER A 101 -15.53 3.41 1.58
C SER A 101 -16.59 2.79 0.66
N SER A 102 -17.61 2.21 1.26
CA SER A 102 -18.84 1.80 0.57
C SER A 102 -19.95 2.84 0.63
N GLN A 103 -19.78 3.92 1.38
CA GLN A 103 -20.84 4.90 1.68
C GLN A 103 -20.53 6.33 1.30
N ALA A 104 -19.25 6.67 1.08
CA ALA A 104 -18.80 8.02 0.76
C ALA A 104 -17.99 8.05 -0.54
N ASP A 105 -17.99 9.18 -1.21
CA ASP A 105 -17.22 9.38 -2.44
C ASP A 105 -15.76 9.67 -2.13
N MET A 106 -14.91 8.68 -2.33
CA MET A 106 -13.48 8.77 -2.07
C MET A 106 -12.76 9.71 -3.01
N ARG A 107 -13.28 9.99 -4.19
CA ARG A 107 -12.73 11.00 -5.11
C ARG A 107 -12.75 12.39 -4.51
N LYS A 108 -13.84 12.75 -3.88
CA LYS A 108 -13.98 14.06 -3.23
C LYS A 108 -13.05 14.19 -2.05
N LEU A 109 -12.95 13.15 -1.22
CA LEU A 109 -12.04 13.12 -0.08
C LEU A 109 -10.58 13.18 -0.51
N SER A 110 -10.19 12.40 -1.51
CA SER A 110 -8.85 12.42 -2.08
C SER A 110 -8.48 13.79 -2.65
N LYS A 111 -9.40 14.44 -3.35
CA LYS A 111 -9.21 15.78 -3.90
C LYS A 111 -9.01 16.83 -2.79
N ALA A 112 -9.80 16.76 -1.74
CA ALA A 112 -9.67 17.65 -0.58
C ALA A 112 -8.33 17.44 0.13
N MET A 113 -7.94 16.19 0.39
CA MET A 113 -6.66 15.85 0.99
C MET A 113 -5.47 16.35 0.14
N ASN A 114 -5.50 16.10 -1.16
CA ASN A 114 -4.45 16.53 -2.06
C ASN A 114 -4.32 18.05 -2.11
N SER A 115 -5.42 18.78 -2.01
CA SER A 115 -5.42 20.24 -1.94
C SER A 115 -4.80 20.76 -0.64
N GLU A 116 -5.12 20.16 0.50
CA GLU A 116 -4.61 20.58 1.81
C GLU A 116 -3.15 20.18 2.04
N LEU A 117 -2.73 19.03 1.52
CA LEU A 117 -1.44 18.41 1.80
C LEU A 117 -0.45 18.47 0.63
N ASN A 118 -0.77 19.23 -0.42
CA ASN A 118 0.02 19.28 -1.66
C ASN A 118 0.29 17.87 -2.23
N GLY A 119 -0.71 17.00 -2.13
CA GLY A 119 -0.63 15.64 -2.59
C GLY A 119 -1.02 15.46 -4.05
N ARG A 120 -0.84 14.24 -4.52
CA ARG A 120 -1.26 13.80 -5.85
C ARG A 120 -1.87 12.43 -5.75
N GLY A 121 -2.99 12.25 -6.41
CA GLY A 121 -3.67 10.97 -6.44
C GLY A 121 -5.07 11.11 -6.99
N GLY A 122 -5.79 10.02 -6.98
CA GLY A 122 -7.16 9.95 -7.45
C GLY A 122 -7.67 8.52 -7.39
N GLY A 123 -8.87 8.31 -7.89
CA GLY A 123 -9.48 7.00 -7.88
C GLY A 123 -10.93 7.04 -8.30
N SER A 124 -11.68 6.08 -7.79
CA SER A 124 -13.14 5.93 -7.98
C SER A 124 -13.91 6.42 -6.75
N GLU A 125 -15.22 6.27 -6.79
CA GLU A 125 -16.09 6.56 -5.65
C GLU A 125 -15.77 5.69 -4.43
N LEU A 126 -15.41 4.42 -4.67
CA LEU A 126 -15.16 3.43 -3.62
C LEU A 126 -13.72 3.45 -3.10
N MET A 127 -12.77 3.85 -3.93
CA MET A 127 -11.34 3.74 -3.62
C MET A 127 -10.55 4.86 -4.29
N ALA A 128 -9.69 5.50 -3.51
CA ALA A 128 -8.71 6.46 -4.01
C ALA A 128 -7.32 6.16 -3.43
N GLN A 129 -6.30 6.44 -4.20
CA GLN A 129 -4.90 6.27 -3.80
C GLN A 129 -4.08 7.49 -4.22
N GLY A 130 -3.01 7.74 -3.51
CA GLY A 130 -2.09 8.80 -3.86
C GLY A 130 -0.91 8.93 -2.93
N THR A 131 -0.23 10.05 -3.06
CA THR A 131 0.91 10.42 -2.23
C THR A 131 0.79 11.88 -1.81
N PHE A 132 1.32 12.22 -0.65
CA PHE A 132 1.43 13.59 -0.18
C PHE A 132 2.67 13.78 0.70
N LYS A 133 3.01 15.04 0.96
CA LYS A 133 4.11 15.43 1.83
C LYS A 133 3.54 16.12 3.07
N ALA A 134 3.56 15.43 4.20
CA ALA A 134 3.07 16.00 5.46
C ALA A 134 3.56 15.21 6.66
N GLY A 135 3.53 15.82 7.84
CA GLY A 135 3.78 15.11 9.08
C GLY A 135 2.59 14.24 9.49
N ARG A 136 2.86 13.17 10.20
CA ARG A 136 1.88 12.15 10.60
C ARG A 136 0.61 12.72 11.28
N LYS A 137 0.76 13.76 12.08
CA LYS A 137 -0.38 14.41 12.75
C LYS A 137 -1.36 15.04 11.75
N ARG A 138 -0.83 15.63 10.68
CA ARG A 138 -1.62 16.26 9.63
C ARG A 138 -2.45 15.21 8.87
N ASP A 139 -1.84 14.06 8.61
CA ASP A 139 -2.52 12.97 7.91
C ASP A 139 -3.75 12.46 8.65
N GLN A 140 -3.63 12.29 9.98
CA GLN A 140 -4.77 11.91 10.83
C GLN A 140 -5.86 12.99 10.84
N GLY A 141 -5.47 14.26 10.88
CA GLY A 141 -6.40 15.38 10.83
C GLY A 141 -7.20 15.45 9.55
N SER A 142 -6.59 15.13 8.40
CA SER A 142 -7.28 15.17 7.11
C SER A 142 -8.29 14.04 6.92
N THR A 143 -8.13 12.91 7.60
CA THR A 143 -9.04 11.77 7.50
C THR A 143 -10.10 11.72 8.59
N ASP A 144 -9.89 12.44 9.68
CA ASP A 144 -10.80 12.51 10.81
C ASP A 144 -11.29 13.96 11.03
N PRO A 145 -12.44 14.33 10.48
CA PRO A 145 -12.96 15.69 10.64
C PRO A 145 -13.28 16.03 12.10
N GLY A 146 -13.52 15.06 12.97
CA GLY A 146 -13.75 15.28 14.41
C GLY A 146 -12.51 15.70 15.21
N ARG A 147 -11.33 15.53 14.65
CA ARG A 147 -10.05 15.88 15.31
C ARG A 147 -9.47 17.23 14.88
N ARG A 148 -10.15 17.96 14.02
CA ARG A 148 -9.65 19.27 13.53
C ARG A 148 -9.45 20.28 14.63
N GLU A 149 -10.18 20.18 15.73
CA GLU A 149 -10.10 21.11 16.85
C GLU A 149 -8.81 20.97 17.68
N ASN A 150 -8.14 19.83 17.62
CA ASN A 150 -6.92 19.55 18.38
C ASN A 150 -5.62 20.05 17.71
N TRP A 151 -5.72 20.77 16.59
CA TRP A 151 -4.59 21.22 15.79
C TRP A 151 -4.12 22.64 16.14
N LYS A 152 -4.81 23.28 17.01
CA LYS A 152 -4.46 24.60 17.55
C LYS A 152 -3.74 24.43 18.89
#